data_b9171b3b5eedbdd4af4e7ed34a653e51
#
_entry.id   b9171b3b5eedbdd4af4e7ed34a653e51
#
_cell.length_a   1.000
_cell.length_b   1.000
_cell.length_c   1.000
_cell.angle_alpha   90.00
_cell.angle_beta   90.00
_cell.angle_gamma   90.00
#
_symmetry.space_group_name_H-M   'P 1'
#
loop_
_entity.id
_entity.type
_entity.pdbx_description
1 polymer ?
#
loop_
_entity_poly.entity_id
_entity_poly.type
_entity_poly.pdbx_seq_one_letter_code
_entity_poly.pdbx_strand_id
1 'polypeptide(L)' 'MHFQMISHNGSLFKEGDILLSTVQLPTMLDTGYQYESCIFVNGESEVLGRYDRLAEAVLDHVKLRQQYGLKEY' A
#
# COMPACT_ATOMS: atom_id res chain seq x y z
N MET A 1 -5.71 14.24 -9.12
CA MET A 1 -5.75 13.83 -7.71
C MET A 1 -4.47 13.09 -7.37
N HIS A 2 -3.83 13.46 -6.30
CA HIS A 2 -2.55 12.85 -5.91
C HIS A 2 -2.69 12.12 -4.59
N PHE A 3 -2.17 10.89 -4.54
CA PHE A 3 -1.98 10.16 -3.29
C PHE A 3 -0.55 10.39 -2.83
N GLN A 4 -0.39 10.77 -1.56
CA GLN A 4 0.93 10.84 -0.98
C GLN A 4 1.42 9.43 -0.66
N MET A 5 2.53 9.03 -1.26
CA MET A 5 3.15 7.73 -1.02
C MET A 5 3.79 7.71 0.36
N ILE A 6 3.39 6.77 1.20
CA ILE A 6 4.00 6.56 2.51
C ILE A 6 5.11 5.52 2.39
N SER A 7 4.81 4.38 1.76
CA SER A 7 5.77 3.31 1.59
C SER A 7 5.36 2.40 0.45
N HIS A 8 6.33 1.82 -0.26
CA HIS A 8 6.06 0.78 -1.24
C HIS A 8 7.25 -0.15 -1.37
N ASN A 9 6.96 -1.41 -1.70
CA ASN A 9 7.95 -2.45 -1.91
C ASN A 9 7.54 -3.28 -3.13
N GLY A 10 8.52 -3.65 -3.93
CA GLY A 10 8.28 -4.42 -5.14
C GLY A 10 8.41 -3.61 -6.41
N SER A 11 7.94 -4.16 -7.51
CA SER A 11 8.07 -3.55 -8.83
C SER A 11 6.90 -3.95 -9.72
N LEU A 12 6.50 -3.06 -10.62
CA LEU A 12 5.47 -3.31 -11.64
C LEU A 12 6.02 -3.36 -13.06
N PHE A 13 7.35 -3.42 -13.22
CA PHE A 13 7.98 -3.27 -14.53
C PHE A 13 8.09 -4.57 -15.32
N LYS A 14 7.81 -5.71 -14.69
CA LYS A 14 7.91 -7.02 -15.35
C LYS A 14 6.65 -7.83 -15.08
N GLU A 15 6.34 -8.76 -15.98
CA GLU A 15 5.29 -9.73 -15.75
C GLU A 15 5.58 -10.53 -14.49
N GLY A 16 4.57 -10.69 -13.64
CA GLY A 16 4.71 -11.35 -12.36
C GLY A 16 5.18 -10.45 -11.23
N ASP A 17 5.46 -9.19 -11.54
CA ASP A 17 5.88 -8.25 -10.51
C ASP A 17 4.75 -7.96 -9.52
N ILE A 18 5.15 -7.73 -8.27
CA ILE A 18 4.25 -7.38 -7.17
C ILE A 18 4.69 -6.05 -6.60
N LEU A 19 3.74 -5.16 -6.39
CA LEU A 19 3.98 -3.91 -5.67
C LEU A 19 3.01 -3.79 -4.51
N LEU A 20 3.56 -3.69 -3.31
CA LEU A 20 2.81 -3.32 -2.10
C LEU A 20 2.99 -1.82 -1.88
N SER A 21 1.88 -1.10 -1.79
CA SER A 21 1.90 0.35 -1.65
C SER A 21 1.00 0.79 -0.51
N THR A 22 1.51 1.66 0.36
CA THR A 22 0.73 2.30 1.41
C THR A 22 0.76 3.81 1.17
N VAL A 23 -0.41 4.42 1.07
CA VAL A 23 -0.56 5.82 0.69
C VAL A 23 -1.43 6.56 1.68
N GLN A 24 -1.27 7.88 1.71
CA GLN A 24 -2.20 8.77 2.40
C GLN A 24 -3.30 9.15 1.42
N LEU A 25 -4.55 8.89 1.81
CA LEU A 25 -5.71 9.20 0.98
C LEU A 25 -5.95 10.72 0.95
N PRO A 26 -6.43 11.26 -0.17
CA PRO A 26 -6.84 12.66 -0.22
C PRO A 26 -7.97 12.93 0.77
N THR A 27 -7.94 14.09 1.41
CA THR A 27 -8.96 14.48 2.41
C THR A 27 -10.36 14.60 1.82
N MET A 28 -10.46 14.75 0.51
CA MET A 28 -11.75 14.85 -0.18
C MET A 28 -12.45 13.50 -0.35
N LEU A 29 -11.78 12.39 -0.06
CA LEU A 29 -12.40 11.08 -0.11
C LEU A 29 -13.11 10.82 1.22
N ASP A 30 -14.41 10.58 1.15
CA ASP A 30 -15.23 10.35 2.33
C ASP A 30 -15.26 8.85 2.66
N THR A 31 -14.11 8.32 3.03
CA THR A 31 -13.97 6.90 3.39
C THR A 31 -13.95 6.67 4.90
N GLY A 32 -13.76 7.73 5.69
CA GLY A 32 -13.55 7.61 7.13
C GLY A 32 -12.13 7.19 7.52
N TYR A 33 -11.26 6.94 6.54
CA TYR A 33 -9.88 6.50 6.77
C TYR A 33 -8.91 7.46 6.09
N GLN A 34 -7.69 7.57 6.64
CA GLN A 34 -6.67 8.47 6.10
C GLN A 34 -5.60 7.73 5.30
N TYR A 35 -5.43 6.43 5.52
CA TYR A 35 -4.36 5.64 4.90
C TYR A 35 -4.89 4.35 4.32
N GLU A 36 -4.26 3.86 3.26
CA GLU A 36 -4.68 2.65 2.58
C GLU A 36 -3.47 1.89 2.07
N SER A 37 -3.47 0.57 2.28
CA SER A 37 -2.48 -0.33 1.70
C SER A 37 -3.12 -1.13 0.57
N CYS A 38 -2.45 -1.19 -0.57
CA CYS A 38 -2.88 -1.93 -1.74
C CYS A 38 -1.77 -2.83 -2.24
N ILE A 39 -2.15 -3.96 -2.81
CA ILE A 39 -1.23 -4.84 -3.52
C ILE A 39 -1.57 -4.80 -5.02
N PHE A 40 -0.54 -4.71 -5.84
CA PHE A 40 -0.67 -4.76 -7.30
C PHE A 40 0.06 -6.00 -7.79
N VAL A 41 -0.64 -6.86 -8.50
CA VAL A 41 -0.10 -8.11 -9.03
C VAL A 41 -0.56 -8.24 -10.48
N ASN A 42 0.38 -8.28 -11.41
CA ASN A 42 0.12 -8.48 -12.84
C ASN A 42 -0.93 -7.49 -13.38
N GLY A 43 -0.86 -6.24 -12.95
CA GLY A 43 -1.77 -5.19 -13.40
C GLY A 43 -3.11 -5.13 -12.67
N GLU A 44 -3.37 -6.04 -11.76
CA GLU A 44 -4.56 -6.02 -10.91
C GLU A 44 -4.22 -5.47 -9.53
N SER A 45 -5.19 -4.80 -8.91
CA SER A 45 -4.99 -4.23 -7.59
C SER A 45 -6.05 -4.70 -6.61
N GLU A 46 -5.65 -4.81 -5.35
CA GLU A 46 -6.55 -5.16 -4.26
C GLU A 46 -6.20 -4.33 -3.04
N VAL A 47 -7.22 -3.80 -2.37
CA VAL A 47 -7.05 -3.10 -1.10
C VAL A 47 -6.90 -4.13 0.00
N LEU A 48 -5.79 -4.06 0.74
CA LEU A 48 -5.49 -4.99 1.83
C LEU A 48 -5.89 -4.44 3.19
N GLY A 49 -5.93 -3.12 3.36
CA GLY A 49 -6.33 -2.51 4.61
C GLY A 49 -6.46 -1.01 4.51
N ARG A 50 -7.22 -0.43 5.44
CA ARG A 50 -7.39 1.00 5.59
C ARG A 50 -7.20 1.36 7.05
N TYR A 51 -6.59 2.52 7.30
CA TYR A 51 -6.14 2.90 8.64
C TYR A 51 -6.44 4.36 8.93
N ASP A 52 -6.76 4.65 10.19
CA ASP A 52 -6.97 6.03 10.66
C ASP A 52 -5.67 6.70 11.06
N ARG A 53 -4.67 5.92 11.45
CA ARG A 53 -3.43 6.44 12.02
C ARG A 53 -2.22 6.01 11.22
N LEU A 54 -1.25 6.91 11.09
CA LEU A 54 -0.01 6.62 10.38
C LEU A 54 0.74 5.43 10.98
N ALA A 55 0.81 5.36 12.31
CA ALA A 55 1.49 4.24 12.99
C ALA A 55 0.90 2.88 12.62
N GLU A 56 -0.43 2.80 12.54
CA GLU A 56 -1.11 1.57 12.13
C GLU A 56 -0.79 1.21 10.69
N ALA A 57 -0.77 2.21 9.81
CA ALA A 57 -0.46 2.00 8.40
C ALA A 57 0.97 1.49 8.21
N VAL A 58 1.93 2.09 8.91
CA VAL A 58 3.34 1.69 8.82
C VAL A 58 3.56 0.28 9.36
N LEU A 59 2.98 -0.03 10.54
CA LEU A 59 3.12 -1.35 11.14
C LEU A 59 2.51 -2.43 10.25
N ASP A 60 1.33 -2.18 9.71
CA ASP A 60 0.68 -3.15 8.85
C ASP A 60 1.42 -3.31 7.52
N HIS A 61 2.00 -2.24 6.99
CA HIS A 61 2.83 -2.33 5.79
C HIS A 61 4.01 -3.29 5.99
N VAL A 62 4.69 -3.21 7.13
CA VAL A 62 5.79 -4.11 7.46
C VAL A 62 5.33 -5.57 7.51
N LYS A 63 4.19 -5.82 8.15
CA LYS A 63 3.62 -7.17 8.22
C LYS A 63 3.25 -7.70 6.84
N LEU A 64 2.62 -6.88 6.02
CA LEU A 64 2.24 -7.25 4.66
C LEU A 64 3.46 -7.52 3.78
N ARG A 65 4.48 -6.67 3.90
CA ARG A 65 5.74 -6.86 3.18
C ARG A 65 6.36 -8.24 3.48
N GLN A 66 6.37 -8.62 4.75
CA GLN A 66 6.89 -9.91 5.18
C GLN A 66 6.01 -11.06 4.69
N GLN A 67 4.69 -10.88 4.77
CA GLN A 67 3.71 -11.89 4.33
C GLN A 67 3.87 -12.20 2.84
N TYR A 68 4.13 -11.20 2.02
CA TYR A 68 4.31 -11.37 0.57
C TYR A 68 5.77 -11.65 0.19
N GLY A 69 6.69 -11.70 1.16
CA GLY A 69 8.08 -12.00 0.90
C GLY A 69 8.82 -10.92 0.12
N LEU A 70 8.37 -9.67 0.22
CA LEU A 70 8.97 -8.56 -0.51
C LEU A 70 10.21 -8.05 0.23
N LYS A 71 11.25 -7.73 -0.53
CA LYS A 71 12.49 -7.23 0.05
C LYS A 71 12.34 -5.80 0.52
N GLU A 72 13.05 -5.47 1.57
CA GLU A 72 13.22 -4.11 2.05
C GLU A 72 14.26 -3.39 1.19
N TYR A 73 13.97 -2.14 0.85
CA TYR A 73 14.89 -1.29 0.12
C TYR A 73 15.51 -0.24 1.02
#